data_2c7bb6cf92cb121b509c88a9a9ceda0e
#
_entry.id   2c7bb6cf92cb121b509c88a9a9ceda0e
#
_cell.length_a   1.000
_cell.length_b   1.000
_cell.length_c   1.000
_cell.angle_alpha   90.00
_cell.angle_beta   90.00
_cell.angle_gamma   90.00
#
_symmetry.space_group_name_H-M   'P 1'
#
loop_
_entity.id
_entity.type
_entity.pdbx_description
1 polymer ?
#
loop_
_entity_poly.entity_id
_entity_poly.type
_entity_poly.pdbx_seq_one_letter_code
_entity_poly.pdbx_strand_id
1 'polypeptide(L)'
;MISGFVSKKVNNTLETYLRDEAKAWTEDLDGETRVYLVKDKFENIALFFSVKCGLLVGENLEDKLSEEYQEFVDAVIEVKKSKDENGIHQMYDAGMSMYGDEVDRLFEIAEHRLDTKNESIEIGQSENTINVPNCISAIELRHLCKNEDFIVPEEVDIPLGFGIFWEIIVPIIIDITKKVGCKYVYLFAADKTEGQNEIEMKKLISHYKNNFKFSECDEGIKFVKPEYDNHCYGLIQRVSKLESNREAIWHEFSDI
;
A
#
# COMPACT_ATOMS: atom_id res chain seq x y z
N MET A 1 -24.99 18.96 -5.78
CA MET A 1 -24.23 18.49 -4.61
C MET A 1 -22.74 18.30 -4.94
N ILE A 2 -22.37 17.51 -5.94
CA ILE A 2 -20.95 17.35 -6.39
C ILE A 2 -20.42 18.61 -7.08
N SER A 3 -21.28 19.38 -7.71
CA SER A 3 -20.92 20.63 -8.42
C SER A 3 -20.27 21.71 -7.54
N GLY A 4 -20.43 21.64 -6.22
CA GLY A 4 -19.82 22.57 -5.26
C GLY A 4 -18.46 22.10 -4.71
N PHE A 5 -17.91 21.00 -5.19
CA PHE A 5 -16.60 20.52 -4.74
C PHE A 5 -15.48 21.34 -5.39
N VAL A 6 -14.62 21.94 -4.58
CA VAL A 6 -13.48 22.77 -5.01
C VAL A 6 -12.20 22.23 -4.40
N SER A 7 -11.18 22.05 -5.22
CA SER A 7 -9.85 21.67 -4.74
C SER A 7 -8.96 22.91 -4.55
N LYS A 8 -7.97 22.80 -3.68
CA LYS A 8 -7.03 23.90 -3.36
C LYS A 8 -6.28 24.44 -4.59
N LYS A 9 -6.03 23.60 -5.56
CA LYS A 9 -5.22 23.94 -6.73
C LYS A 9 -6.12 24.12 -7.94
N VAL A 10 -6.04 25.26 -8.59
CA VAL A 10 -6.77 25.54 -9.83
C VAL A 10 -6.38 24.51 -10.91
N ASN A 11 -7.37 24.00 -11.62
CA ASN A 11 -7.21 22.95 -12.64
C ASN A 11 -6.74 21.58 -12.09
N ASN A 12 -7.03 21.29 -10.83
CA ASN A 12 -6.73 19.98 -10.27
C ASN A 12 -7.57 18.89 -10.96
N THR A 13 -6.91 17.91 -11.54
CA THR A 13 -7.57 16.77 -12.21
C THR A 13 -8.49 15.97 -11.29
N LEU A 14 -8.26 15.98 -9.96
CA LEU A 14 -9.11 15.32 -8.99
C LEU A 14 -10.46 16.02 -8.83
N GLU A 15 -10.50 17.34 -8.94
CA GLU A 15 -11.76 18.10 -8.96
C GLU A 15 -12.58 17.75 -10.20
N THR A 16 -11.94 17.78 -11.38
CA THR A 16 -12.60 17.40 -12.64
C THR A 16 -13.04 15.93 -12.62
N TYR A 17 -12.22 15.03 -12.05
CA TYR A 17 -12.55 13.61 -11.91
C TYR A 17 -13.84 13.40 -11.11
N LEU A 18 -14.00 14.12 -9.99
CA LEU A 18 -15.20 13.99 -9.15
C LEU A 18 -16.42 14.69 -9.76
N ARG A 19 -16.22 15.88 -10.38
CA ARG A 19 -17.31 16.64 -11.01
C ARG A 19 -17.80 16.02 -12.31
N ASP A 20 -16.91 15.35 -13.02
CA ASP A 20 -17.30 14.54 -14.18
C ASP A 20 -17.98 13.27 -13.68
N GLU A 21 -19.29 13.37 -13.52
CA GLU A 21 -20.12 12.27 -13.01
C GLU A 21 -19.95 10.99 -13.85
N ALA A 22 -19.64 11.12 -15.14
CA ALA A 22 -19.39 9.97 -15.99
C ALA A 22 -18.13 9.24 -15.54
N LYS A 23 -17.03 9.95 -15.22
CA LYS A 23 -15.73 9.31 -14.93
C LYS A 23 -15.69 8.62 -13.56
N ALA A 24 -15.89 9.36 -12.48
CA ALA A 24 -15.86 8.79 -11.12
C ALA A 24 -16.96 7.75 -10.92
N TRP A 25 -18.14 8.00 -11.45
CA TRP A 25 -19.28 7.11 -11.35
C TRP A 25 -19.10 5.84 -12.18
N THR A 26 -18.57 5.96 -13.40
CA THR A 26 -18.31 4.82 -14.26
C THR A 26 -17.25 3.90 -13.64
N GLU A 27 -16.13 4.46 -13.19
CA GLU A 27 -15.08 3.65 -12.54
C GLU A 27 -15.59 2.93 -11.27
N ASP A 28 -16.52 3.55 -10.51
CA ASP A 28 -17.13 2.91 -9.34
C ASP A 28 -18.14 1.81 -9.73
N LEU A 29 -18.98 2.06 -10.73
CA LEU A 29 -19.95 1.08 -11.22
C LEU A 29 -19.29 -0.12 -11.89
N ASP A 30 -18.25 0.12 -12.67
CA ASP A 30 -17.50 -0.93 -13.37
C ASP A 30 -16.59 -1.73 -12.41
N GLY A 31 -16.50 -1.28 -11.14
CA GLY A 31 -15.72 -1.94 -10.11
C GLY A 31 -14.21 -1.72 -10.23
N GLU A 32 -13.77 -0.77 -11.05
CA GLU A 32 -12.35 -0.43 -11.17
C GLU A 32 -11.81 0.25 -9.93
N THR A 33 -12.62 1.14 -9.33
CA THR A 33 -12.33 1.81 -8.06
C THR A 33 -13.59 1.88 -7.21
N ARG A 34 -13.43 1.95 -5.90
CA ARG A 34 -14.54 2.30 -5.00
C ARG A 34 -14.35 3.73 -4.52
N VAL A 35 -15.32 4.61 -4.83
CA VAL A 35 -15.29 6.03 -4.49
C VAL A 35 -16.10 6.29 -3.23
N TYR A 36 -15.52 7.00 -2.28
CA TYR A 36 -16.12 7.36 -1.01
C TYR A 36 -16.24 8.88 -0.89
N LEU A 37 -17.41 9.36 -0.51
CA LEU A 37 -17.65 10.75 -0.18
C LEU A 37 -17.82 10.91 1.33
N VAL A 38 -16.95 11.66 1.96
CA VAL A 38 -17.05 12.02 3.37
C VAL A 38 -17.88 13.30 3.48
N LYS A 39 -19.01 13.22 4.17
CA LYS A 39 -19.99 14.29 4.28
C LYS A 39 -20.27 14.63 5.73
N ASP A 40 -20.65 15.88 5.97
CA ASP A 40 -21.22 16.30 7.24
C ASP A 40 -22.71 15.90 7.35
N LYS A 41 -23.30 16.21 8.51
CA LYS A 41 -24.73 15.95 8.76
C LYS A 41 -25.70 16.75 7.86
N PHE A 42 -25.21 17.74 7.13
CA PHE A 42 -25.97 18.55 6.17
C PHE A 42 -25.71 18.14 4.73
N GLU A 43 -25.06 16.99 4.52
CA GLU A 43 -24.71 16.45 3.20
C GLU A 43 -23.64 17.24 2.44
N ASN A 44 -22.93 18.19 3.08
CA ASN A 44 -21.80 18.88 2.46
C ASN A 44 -20.61 17.94 2.37
N ILE A 45 -19.98 17.88 1.20
CA ILE A 45 -18.79 17.04 0.98
C ILE A 45 -17.57 17.72 1.59
N ALA A 46 -16.95 17.08 2.57
CA ALA A 46 -15.73 17.53 3.20
C ALA A 46 -14.47 17.04 2.47
N LEU A 47 -14.52 15.80 1.98
CA LEU A 47 -13.41 15.12 1.33
C LEU A 47 -13.97 13.98 0.47
N PHE A 48 -13.28 13.63 -0.62
CA PHE A 48 -13.47 12.32 -1.25
C PHE A 48 -12.16 11.54 -1.31
N PHE A 49 -12.28 10.24 -1.34
CA PHE A 49 -11.17 9.33 -1.60
C PHE A 49 -11.65 8.13 -2.39
N SER A 50 -10.72 7.42 -3.01
CA SER A 50 -11.05 6.15 -3.65
C SER A 50 -9.99 5.11 -3.35
N VAL A 51 -10.43 3.86 -3.33
CA VAL A 51 -9.57 2.69 -3.15
C VAL A 51 -9.73 1.74 -4.32
N LYS A 52 -8.67 1.03 -4.62
CA LYS A 52 -8.59 0.04 -5.70
C LYS A 52 -7.83 -1.18 -5.21
N CYS A 53 -8.17 -2.36 -5.73
CA CYS A 53 -7.29 -3.51 -5.61
C CYS A 53 -5.98 -3.21 -6.34
N GLY A 54 -4.87 -3.35 -5.64
CA GLY A 54 -3.55 -3.07 -6.14
C GLY A 54 -2.67 -4.31 -6.14
N LEU A 55 -1.62 -4.23 -6.91
CA LEU A 55 -0.60 -5.25 -7.02
C LEU A 55 0.78 -4.62 -6.83
N LEU A 56 1.58 -5.23 -5.98
CA LEU A 56 3.00 -4.95 -5.86
C LEU A 56 3.77 -6.16 -6.37
N VAL A 57 4.94 -5.91 -6.92
CA VAL A 57 5.82 -6.96 -7.41
C VAL A 57 7.04 -7.02 -6.50
N GLY A 58 7.26 -8.19 -5.88
CA GLY A 58 8.51 -8.45 -5.19
C GLY A 58 9.64 -8.63 -6.21
N GLU A 59 10.82 -8.08 -5.93
CA GLU A 59 12.02 -8.50 -6.66
C GLU A 59 12.22 -10.00 -6.44
N ASN A 60 12.72 -10.68 -7.45
CA ASN A 60 13.23 -12.03 -7.26
C ASN A 60 14.40 -11.93 -6.27
N LEU A 61 14.14 -12.30 -5.04
CA LEU A 61 15.16 -12.29 -3.98
C LEU A 61 16.35 -13.21 -4.34
N GLU A 62 16.14 -14.08 -5.31
CA GLU A 62 17.13 -15.03 -5.81
C GLU A 62 18.29 -14.36 -6.56
N ASP A 63 18.05 -13.25 -7.27
CA ASP A 63 19.05 -12.63 -8.14
C ASP A 63 20.16 -11.88 -7.38
N LYS A 64 20.05 -11.78 -6.04
CA LYS A 64 20.97 -10.99 -5.20
C LYS A 64 21.54 -11.73 -4.00
N LEU A 65 21.39 -13.05 -3.92
CA LEU A 65 21.99 -13.80 -2.82
C LEU A 65 23.52 -13.85 -3.01
N SER A 66 24.26 -13.51 -1.96
CA SER A 66 25.69 -13.83 -1.90
C SER A 66 25.87 -15.35 -1.89
N GLU A 67 27.04 -15.82 -2.26
CA GLU A 67 27.37 -17.26 -2.27
C GLU A 67 27.09 -17.91 -0.89
N GLU A 68 27.42 -17.21 0.19
CA GLU A 68 27.17 -17.64 1.56
C GLU A 68 25.67 -17.78 1.89
N TYR A 69 24.86 -16.80 1.49
CA TYR A 69 23.40 -16.87 1.66
C TYR A 69 22.78 -17.97 0.81
N GLN A 70 23.32 -18.19 -0.39
CA GLN A 70 22.87 -19.26 -1.26
C GLN A 70 23.09 -20.64 -0.61
N GLU A 71 24.29 -20.88 -0.05
CA GLU A 71 24.62 -22.13 0.65
C GLU A 71 23.70 -22.35 1.85
N PHE A 72 23.41 -21.30 2.61
CA PHE A 72 22.46 -21.41 3.74
C PHE A 72 21.05 -21.73 3.29
N VAL A 73 20.53 -21.04 2.26
CA VAL A 73 19.20 -21.32 1.70
C VAL A 73 19.10 -22.76 1.20
N ASP A 74 20.12 -23.26 0.51
CA ASP A 74 20.14 -24.64 0.02
C ASP A 74 20.15 -25.65 1.17
N ALA A 75 20.88 -25.36 2.26
CA ALA A 75 20.86 -26.20 3.46
C ALA A 75 19.49 -26.21 4.15
N VAL A 76 18.82 -25.07 4.26
CA VAL A 76 17.44 -24.97 4.77
C VAL A 76 16.46 -25.79 3.91
N ILE A 77 16.60 -25.73 2.59
CA ILE A 77 15.78 -26.52 1.65
C ILE A 77 15.94 -28.02 1.91
N GLU A 78 17.16 -28.51 2.08
CA GLU A 78 17.40 -29.92 2.33
C GLU A 78 16.80 -30.40 3.68
N VAL A 79 16.92 -29.59 4.73
CA VAL A 79 16.31 -29.91 6.04
C VAL A 79 14.78 -29.90 5.94
N LYS A 80 14.19 -28.91 5.26
CA LYS A 80 12.71 -28.86 5.05
C LYS A 80 12.21 -30.05 4.23
N LYS A 81 12.93 -30.51 3.21
CA LYS A 81 12.57 -31.73 2.45
C LYS A 81 12.56 -32.99 3.31
N SER A 82 13.45 -33.08 4.29
CA SER A 82 13.50 -34.21 5.19
C SER A 82 12.36 -34.25 6.20
N LYS A 83 11.58 -33.14 6.33
CA LYS A 83 10.51 -32.95 7.32
C LYS A 83 10.99 -33.08 8.75
N ASP A 84 12.25 -32.81 9.02
CA ASP A 84 12.84 -32.80 10.34
C ASP A 84 12.57 -31.46 11.05
N GLU A 85 11.50 -31.41 11.87
CA GLU A 85 11.13 -30.21 12.62
C GLU A 85 12.25 -29.74 13.57
N ASN A 86 12.97 -30.65 14.18
CA ASN A 86 14.08 -30.30 15.08
C ASN A 86 15.25 -29.69 14.27
N GLY A 87 15.54 -30.27 13.12
CA GLY A 87 16.54 -29.74 12.19
C GLY A 87 16.19 -28.33 11.70
N ILE A 88 14.91 -28.06 11.42
CA ILE A 88 14.44 -26.73 11.02
C ILE A 88 14.68 -25.70 12.13
N HIS A 89 14.34 -26.02 13.39
CA HIS A 89 14.59 -25.12 14.51
C HIS A 89 16.09 -24.87 14.73
N GLN A 90 16.92 -25.90 14.65
CA GLN A 90 18.38 -25.76 14.77
C GLN A 90 18.97 -24.88 13.67
N MET A 91 18.50 -25.03 12.43
CA MET A 91 18.91 -24.18 11.31
C MET A 91 18.50 -22.73 11.51
N TYR A 92 17.29 -22.49 12.03
CA TYR A 92 16.81 -21.15 12.34
C TYR A 92 17.67 -20.47 13.41
N ASP A 93 17.93 -21.17 14.54
CA ASP A 93 18.76 -20.66 15.63
C ASP A 93 20.21 -20.37 15.16
N ALA A 94 20.77 -21.27 14.35
CA ALA A 94 22.09 -21.07 13.75
C ALA A 94 22.09 -19.86 12.81
N GLY A 95 21.07 -19.75 11.97
CA GLY A 95 20.89 -18.61 11.06
C GLY A 95 20.76 -17.29 11.80
N MET A 96 19.95 -17.25 12.89
CA MET A 96 19.83 -16.05 13.74
C MET A 96 21.18 -15.64 14.35
N SER A 97 22.00 -16.60 14.72
CA SER A 97 23.35 -16.31 15.26
C SER A 97 24.33 -15.79 14.21
N MET A 98 24.18 -16.20 12.95
CA MET A 98 25.09 -15.83 11.84
C MET A 98 24.63 -14.58 11.09
N TYR A 99 23.33 -14.43 10.85
CA TYR A 99 22.74 -13.46 9.92
C TYR A 99 21.75 -12.50 10.57
N GLY A 100 21.42 -12.68 11.86
CA GLY A 100 20.46 -11.83 12.57
C GLY A 100 19.09 -11.84 11.90
N ASP A 101 18.48 -10.66 11.79
CA ASP A 101 17.11 -10.49 11.23
C ASP A 101 16.97 -10.91 9.75
N GLU A 102 18.09 -11.11 9.02
CA GLU A 102 18.08 -11.60 7.64
C GLU A 102 17.65 -13.09 7.55
N VAL A 103 17.71 -13.84 8.64
CA VAL A 103 17.32 -15.26 8.65
C VAL A 103 15.89 -15.48 8.20
N ASP A 104 14.95 -14.61 8.61
CA ASP A 104 13.54 -14.73 8.22
C ASP A 104 13.38 -14.65 6.71
N ARG A 105 14.10 -13.72 6.08
CA ARG A 105 14.14 -13.57 4.62
C ARG A 105 14.72 -14.80 3.92
N LEU A 106 15.81 -15.36 4.45
CA LEU A 106 16.45 -16.54 3.87
C LEU A 106 15.54 -17.77 3.97
N PHE A 107 14.78 -17.91 5.05
CA PHE A 107 13.78 -18.95 5.20
C PHE A 107 12.59 -18.77 4.25
N GLU A 108 12.09 -17.53 4.05
CA GLU A 108 11.06 -17.24 3.05
C GLU A 108 11.52 -17.62 1.63
N ILE A 109 12.78 -17.33 1.28
CA ILE A 109 13.36 -17.73 -0.01
C ILE A 109 13.40 -19.25 -0.16
N ALA A 110 13.82 -19.97 0.90
CA ALA A 110 13.88 -21.42 0.88
C ALA A 110 12.47 -22.04 0.70
N GLU A 111 11.46 -21.50 1.36
CA GLU A 111 10.06 -21.92 1.18
C GLU A 111 9.58 -21.72 -0.25
N HIS A 112 9.78 -20.52 -0.78
CA HIS A 112 9.39 -20.21 -2.15
C HIS A 112 10.04 -21.15 -3.18
N ARG A 113 11.34 -21.48 -3.01
CA ARG A 113 12.03 -22.43 -3.88
C ARG A 113 11.53 -23.87 -3.76
N LEU A 114 11.08 -24.27 -2.57
CA LEU A 114 10.48 -25.59 -2.37
C LEU A 114 9.14 -25.68 -3.06
N ASP A 115 8.30 -24.65 -2.95
CA ASP A 115 6.99 -24.61 -3.58
C ASP A 115 7.08 -24.59 -5.10
N THR A 116 7.95 -23.78 -5.66
CA THR A 116 8.16 -23.70 -7.11
C THR A 116 8.72 -24.98 -7.72
N LYS A 117 9.55 -25.75 -7.01
CA LYS A 117 10.03 -27.07 -7.47
C LYS A 117 8.97 -28.16 -7.41
N ASN A 118 8.02 -28.06 -6.49
CA ASN A 118 6.91 -29.00 -6.36
C ASN A 118 5.81 -28.75 -7.41
N GLU A 119 5.72 -27.53 -7.96
CA GLU A 119 4.75 -27.13 -8.99
C GLU A 119 5.18 -27.44 -10.43
N SER A 120 6.34 -28.06 -10.66
CA SER A 120 6.77 -28.47 -12.00
C SER A 120 6.02 -29.71 -12.54
N ILE A 121 4.73 -29.80 -12.26
CA ILE A 121 3.82 -30.53 -13.12
C ILE A 121 3.65 -29.62 -14.34
N GLU A 122 4.13 -30.07 -15.51
CA GLU A 122 3.86 -29.46 -16.81
C GLU A 122 2.34 -29.46 -17.11
N ILE A 123 1.60 -28.66 -16.38
CA ILE A 123 0.29 -28.20 -16.81
C ILE A 123 0.62 -27.21 -17.92
N GLY A 124 0.28 -27.56 -19.16
CA GLY A 124 0.57 -26.75 -20.32
C GLY A 124 0.23 -25.29 -20.05
N GLN A 125 1.25 -24.42 -20.11
CA GLN A 125 1.06 -22.98 -19.89
C GLN A 125 0.00 -22.51 -20.89
N SER A 126 -1.11 -21.99 -20.36
CA SER A 126 -2.06 -21.28 -21.20
C SER A 126 -1.33 -20.10 -21.85
N GLU A 127 -1.50 -19.90 -23.15
CA GLU A 127 -0.93 -18.76 -23.89
C GLU A 127 -1.29 -17.39 -23.26
N ASN A 128 -2.28 -17.38 -22.39
CA ASN A 128 -2.77 -16.19 -21.69
C ASN A 128 -2.26 -16.06 -20.24
N THR A 129 -1.26 -16.83 -19.83
CA THR A 129 -0.73 -16.79 -18.46
C THR A 129 0.60 -16.05 -18.46
N ILE A 130 0.70 -14.99 -17.64
CA ILE A 130 1.95 -14.28 -17.40
C ILE A 130 2.49 -14.74 -16.04
N ASN A 131 3.66 -15.36 -16.02
CA ASN A 131 4.38 -15.65 -14.81
C ASN A 131 4.93 -14.34 -14.22
N VAL A 132 4.30 -13.87 -13.16
CA VAL A 132 4.81 -12.74 -12.36
C VAL A 132 5.32 -13.32 -11.04
N PRO A 133 6.64 -13.43 -10.84
CA PRO A 133 7.17 -13.88 -9.57
C PRO A 133 6.79 -12.88 -8.47
N ASN A 134 6.40 -13.39 -7.31
CA ASN A 134 6.15 -12.59 -6.12
C ASN A 134 5.11 -11.46 -6.28
N CYS A 135 3.92 -11.79 -6.72
CA CYS A 135 2.78 -10.88 -6.66
C CYS A 135 2.31 -10.71 -5.22
N ILE A 136 2.29 -9.47 -4.74
CA ILE A 136 1.83 -9.14 -3.40
C ILE A 136 0.53 -8.36 -3.50
N SER A 137 -0.55 -8.91 -2.95
CA SER A 137 -1.84 -8.23 -2.90
C SER A 137 -1.77 -7.00 -1.99
N ALA A 138 -2.29 -5.90 -2.48
CA ALA A 138 -2.29 -4.63 -1.79
C ALA A 138 -3.56 -3.83 -2.07
N ILE A 139 -3.79 -2.77 -1.31
CA ILE A 139 -4.82 -1.77 -1.59
C ILE A 139 -4.13 -0.50 -2.04
N GLU A 140 -4.54 0.05 -3.18
CA GLU A 140 -4.17 1.38 -3.63
C GLU A 140 -5.14 2.42 -3.08
N LEU A 141 -4.65 3.38 -2.29
CA LEU A 141 -5.35 4.62 -2.03
C LEU A 141 -5.11 5.55 -3.23
N ARG A 142 -6.03 5.48 -4.21
CA ARG A 142 -5.80 6.07 -5.54
C ARG A 142 -6.03 7.56 -5.59
N HIS A 143 -7.10 8.02 -4.95
CA HIS A 143 -7.46 9.43 -4.89
C HIS A 143 -7.70 9.83 -3.43
N LEU A 144 -7.26 11.05 -3.10
CA LEU A 144 -7.52 11.68 -1.82
C LEU A 144 -7.55 13.20 -2.05
N CYS A 145 -8.71 13.82 -1.90
CA CYS A 145 -8.87 15.24 -2.14
C CYS A 145 -9.85 15.88 -1.16
N LYS A 146 -9.38 16.91 -0.46
CA LYS A 146 -10.18 17.74 0.43
C LYS A 146 -10.98 18.77 -0.38
N ASN A 147 -12.18 19.08 0.06
CA ASN A 147 -12.95 20.21 -0.42
C ASN A 147 -12.53 21.48 0.32
N GLU A 148 -11.98 22.45 -0.38
CA GLU A 148 -11.52 23.72 0.23
C GLU A 148 -12.66 24.63 0.65
N ASP A 149 -13.83 24.51 0.01
CA ASP A 149 -15.04 25.26 0.40
C ASP A 149 -15.77 24.65 1.61
N PHE A 150 -15.29 23.50 2.11
CA PHE A 150 -15.87 22.90 3.30
C PHE A 150 -15.46 23.67 4.56
N ILE A 151 -16.46 24.20 5.26
CA ILE A 151 -16.26 24.90 6.53
C ILE A 151 -16.10 23.87 7.64
N VAL A 152 -14.89 23.79 8.20
CA VAL A 152 -14.59 22.93 9.33
C VAL A 152 -15.26 23.51 10.58
N PRO A 153 -16.06 22.73 11.35
CA PRO A 153 -16.60 23.18 12.61
C PRO A 153 -15.52 23.65 13.59
N GLU A 154 -15.80 24.70 14.37
CA GLU A 154 -14.84 25.28 15.33
C GLU A 154 -14.41 24.29 16.42
N GLU A 155 -15.23 23.28 16.70
CA GLU A 155 -14.95 22.25 17.70
C GLU A 155 -13.91 21.22 17.24
N VAL A 156 -13.48 21.27 15.97
CA VAL A 156 -12.50 20.34 15.40
C VAL A 156 -11.10 20.93 15.47
N ASP A 157 -10.35 20.56 16.50
CA ASP A 157 -9.00 21.07 16.76
C ASP A 157 -7.90 20.40 15.92
N ILE A 158 -8.22 19.35 15.19
CA ILE A 158 -7.27 18.61 14.35
C ILE A 158 -7.45 18.95 12.87
N PRO A 159 -6.36 18.90 12.06
CA PRO A 159 -6.48 19.09 10.62
C PRO A 159 -7.47 18.08 10.00
N LEU A 160 -8.49 18.59 9.30
CA LEU A 160 -9.59 17.77 8.77
C LEU A 160 -9.12 16.52 8.00
N GLY A 161 -8.16 16.68 7.10
CA GLY A 161 -7.62 15.57 6.31
C GLY A 161 -6.93 14.51 7.16
N PHE A 162 -6.27 14.93 8.25
CA PHE A 162 -5.64 14.02 9.21
C PHE A 162 -6.69 13.22 9.99
N GLY A 163 -7.69 13.88 10.54
CA GLY A 163 -8.78 13.21 11.26
C GLY A 163 -9.55 12.24 10.38
N ILE A 164 -9.90 12.66 9.17
CA ILE A 164 -10.62 11.77 8.21
C ILE A 164 -9.75 10.56 7.84
N PHE A 165 -8.44 10.73 7.63
CA PHE A 165 -7.58 9.61 7.29
C PHE A 165 -7.59 8.55 8.39
N TRP A 166 -7.33 8.94 9.64
CA TRP A 166 -7.24 7.97 10.73
C TRP A 166 -8.58 7.43 11.21
N GLU A 167 -9.67 8.23 11.13
CA GLU A 167 -10.97 7.84 11.66
C GLU A 167 -11.93 7.22 10.65
N ILE A 168 -11.72 7.48 9.37
CA ILE A 168 -12.63 7.00 8.33
C ILE A 168 -11.89 6.11 7.33
N ILE A 169 -10.78 6.60 6.76
CA ILE A 169 -10.09 5.89 5.69
C ILE A 169 -9.41 4.63 6.23
N VAL A 170 -8.66 4.73 7.31
CA VAL A 170 -7.95 3.59 7.90
C VAL A 170 -8.91 2.47 8.33
N PRO A 171 -10.01 2.72 9.07
CA PRO A 171 -11.00 1.69 9.38
C PRO A 171 -11.60 1.01 8.14
N ILE A 172 -11.90 1.76 7.09
CA ILE A 172 -12.42 1.21 5.83
C ILE A 172 -11.38 0.29 5.18
N ILE A 173 -10.11 0.71 5.11
CA ILE A 173 -9.03 -0.11 4.57
C ILE A 173 -8.87 -1.40 5.40
N ILE A 174 -8.88 -1.31 6.72
CA ILE A 174 -8.78 -2.48 7.61
C ILE A 174 -9.97 -3.44 7.40
N ASP A 175 -11.20 -2.92 7.26
CA ASP A 175 -12.37 -3.76 6.99
C ASP A 175 -12.26 -4.49 5.63
N ILE A 176 -11.79 -3.80 4.60
CA ILE A 176 -11.53 -4.42 3.29
C ILE A 176 -10.46 -5.51 3.42
N THR A 177 -9.36 -5.25 4.10
CA THR A 177 -8.25 -6.21 4.22
C THR A 177 -8.63 -7.45 5.04
N LYS A 178 -9.57 -7.35 5.98
CA LYS A 178 -10.12 -8.50 6.70
C LYS A 178 -10.96 -9.41 5.79
N LYS A 179 -11.52 -8.87 4.71
CA LYS A 179 -12.35 -9.61 3.73
C LYS A 179 -11.52 -10.14 2.57
N VAL A 180 -10.49 -9.40 2.18
CA VAL A 180 -9.58 -9.74 1.07
C VAL A 180 -8.16 -9.68 1.62
N GLY A 181 -7.42 -10.77 1.56
CA GLY A 181 -6.05 -10.83 2.05
C GLY A 181 -5.16 -9.82 1.34
N CYS A 182 -4.75 -8.75 2.05
CA CYS A 182 -3.83 -7.73 1.55
C CYS A 182 -2.77 -7.44 2.61
N LYS A 183 -1.50 -7.44 2.21
CA LYS A 183 -0.37 -7.20 3.11
C LYS A 183 -0.06 -5.71 3.26
N TYR A 184 -0.32 -4.92 2.22
CA TYR A 184 0.06 -3.52 2.14
C TYR A 184 -1.08 -2.63 1.69
N VAL A 185 -1.00 -1.36 2.11
CA VAL A 185 -1.65 -0.23 1.47
C VAL A 185 -0.59 0.67 0.86
N TYR A 186 -0.83 1.19 -0.33
CA TYR A 186 0.09 2.10 -1.00
C TYR A 186 -0.65 3.23 -1.69
N LEU A 187 0.07 4.26 -2.02
CA LEU A 187 -0.41 5.39 -2.81
C LEU A 187 0.70 5.94 -3.72
N PHE A 188 0.30 6.69 -4.71
CA PHE A 188 1.20 7.50 -5.50
C PHE A 188 0.99 8.98 -5.16
N ALA A 189 1.99 9.59 -4.50
CA ALA A 189 2.02 11.02 -4.36
C ALA A 189 2.29 11.64 -5.74
N ALA A 190 1.33 12.41 -6.26
CA ALA A 190 1.43 13.05 -7.56
C ALA A 190 1.04 14.52 -7.43
N ASP A 191 1.91 15.42 -7.89
CA ASP A 191 1.54 16.82 -8.08
C ASP A 191 1.05 17.00 -9.51
N LYS A 192 -0.28 17.10 -9.64
CA LYS A 192 -0.96 17.25 -10.94
C LYS A 192 -1.16 18.71 -11.35
N THR A 193 -0.43 19.65 -10.76
CA THR A 193 -0.47 21.05 -11.16
C THR A 193 0.39 21.29 -12.41
N GLU A 194 -0.05 22.19 -13.28
CA GLU A 194 0.76 22.68 -14.39
C GLU A 194 2.06 23.29 -13.86
N GLY A 195 3.20 22.84 -14.38
CA GLY A 195 4.53 23.37 -14.03
C GLY A 195 5.31 22.55 -13.00
N GLN A 196 4.84 21.40 -12.60
CA GLN A 196 5.52 20.37 -11.75
C GLN A 196 6.61 20.95 -10.84
N ASN A 197 6.21 21.38 -9.64
CA ASN A 197 7.14 21.97 -8.70
C ASN A 197 7.69 20.88 -7.76
N GLU A 198 8.99 20.57 -7.84
CA GLU A 198 9.67 19.63 -6.95
C GLU A 198 9.47 19.97 -5.46
N ILE A 199 9.35 21.24 -5.11
CA ILE A 199 9.14 21.67 -3.73
C ILE A 199 7.77 21.22 -3.23
N GLU A 200 6.73 21.37 -4.05
CA GLU A 200 5.37 20.93 -3.68
C GLU A 200 5.28 19.40 -3.61
N MET A 201 5.95 18.69 -4.50
CA MET A 201 6.05 17.23 -4.43
C MET A 201 6.73 16.78 -3.14
N LYS A 202 7.87 17.39 -2.76
CA LYS A 202 8.57 17.07 -1.51
C LYS A 202 7.70 17.35 -0.27
N LYS A 203 6.92 18.44 -0.28
CA LYS A 203 5.96 18.75 0.78
C LYS A 203 4.87 17.69 0.88
N LEU A 204 4.34 17.25 -0.27
CA LEU A 204 3.30 16.22 -0.33
C LEU A 204 3.81 14.88 0.20
N ILE A 205 4.98 14.45 -0.24
CA ILE A 205 5.65 13.23 0.26
C ILE A 205 5.87 13.33 1.78
N SER A 206 6.42 14.46 2.26
CA SER A 206 6.61 14.72 3.68
C SER A 206 5.30 14.65 4.47
N HIS A 207 4.23 15.18 3.90
CA HIS A 207 2.89 15.11 4.51
C HIS A 207 2.42 13.67 4.70
N TYR A 208 2.52 12.84 3.66
CA TYR A 208 2.14 11.44 3.75
C TYR A 208 3.03 10.64 4.74
N LYS A 209 4.33 10.91 4.75
CA LYS A 209 5.25 10.25 5.68
C LYS A 209 5.01 10.63 7.15
N ASN A 210 4.89 11.92 7.41
CA ASN A 210 4.80 12.43 8.79
C ASN A 210 3.41 12.22 9.39
N ASN A 211 2.36 12.56 8.63
CA ASN A 211 0.99 12.58 9.13
C ASN A 211 0.27 11.24 8.97
N PHE A 212 0.54 10.51 7.89
CA PHE A 212 -0.16 9.26 7.58
C PHE A 212 0.73 8.03 7.75
N LYS A 213 1.99 8.21 8.18
CA LYS A 213 2.95 7.14 8.49
C LYS A 213 3.28 6.21 7.31
N PHE A 214 3.11 6.72 6.09
CA PHE A 214 3.63 6.03 4.92
C PHE A 214 5.16 6.09 4.89
N SER A 215 5.79 5.09 4.32
CA SER A 215 7.23 5.02 4.10
C SER A 215 7.57 4.85 2.64
N GLU A 216 8.82 4.99 2.30
CA GLU A 216 9.35 4.52 1.03
C GLU A 216 9.23 2.99 0.98
N CYS A 217 9.28 2.44 -0.22
CA CYS A 217 9.17 1.00 -0.40
C CYS A 217 10.33 0.28 0.29
N ASP A 218 10.03 -0.80 0.97
CA ASP A 218 11.06 -1.70 1.51
C ASP A 218 11.91 -2.26 0.35
N GLU A 219 13.18 -2.60 0.61
CA GLU A 219 14.03 -3.23 -0.37
C GLU A 219 13.36 -4.50 -0.92
N GLY A 220 13.39 -4.65 -2.23
CA GLY A 220 12.83 -5.81 -2.92
C GLY A 220 11.35 -5.72 -3.29
N ILE A 221 10.64 -4.62 -3.00
CA ILE A 221 9.26 -4.41 -3.45
C ILE A 221 9.23 -3.33 -4.54
N LYS A 222 8.53 -3.60 -5.64
CA LYS A 222 8.33 -2.64 -6.74
C LYS A 222 6.87 -2.31 -6.92
N PHE A 223 6.58 -1.03 -7.15
CA PHE A 223 5.25 -0.58 -7.53
C PHE A 223 4.98 -0.86 -9.00
N VAL A 224 3.77 -1.31 -9.30
CA VAL A 224 3.24 -1.26 -10.67
C VAL A 224 2.76 0.16 -10.92
N LYS A 225 3.59 0.95 -11.59
CA LYS A 225 3.34 2.37 -11.82
C LYS A 225 2.29 2.59 -12.90
N PRO A 226 1.31 3.48 -12.70
CA PRO A 226 0.35 3.85 -13.75
C PRO A 226 1.05 4.48 -14.96
N GLU A 227 0.65 4.10 -16.17
CA GLU A 227 1.26 4.61 -17.42
C GLU A 227 1.09 6.12 -17.61
N TYR A 228 -0.02 6.68 -17.11
CA TYR A 228 -0.36 8.10 -17.32
C TYR A 228 0.32 9.06 -16.35
N ASP A 229 1.13 8.57 -15.41
CA ASP A 229 1.74 9.43 -14.39
C ASP A 229 3.23 9.13 -14.20
N ASN A 230 4.05 9.74 -15.06
CA ASN A 230 5.50 9.56 -15.00
C ASN A 230 6.18 10.27 -13.83
N HIS A 231 5.48 11.16 -13.13
CA HIS A 231 6.04 12.02 -12.07
C HIS A 231 5.46 11.72 -10.69
N CYS A 232 4.89 10.54 -10.48
CA CYS A 232 4.39 10.12 -9.17
C CYS A 232 5.46 9.42 -8.34
N TYR A 233 5.35 9.56 -7.02
CA TYR A 233 6.22 8.92 -6.04
C TYR A 233 5.43 7.90 -5.22
N GLY A 234 5.82 6.63 -5.28
CA GLY A 234 5.15 5.55 -4.56
C GLY A 234 5.52 5.56 -3.08
N LEU A 235 4.51 5.45 -2.23
CA LEU A 235 4.65 5.31 -0.79
C LEU A 235 3.81 4.13 -0.31
N ILE A 236 4.30 3.43 0.71
CA ILE A 236 3.73 2.17 1.18
C ILE A 236 3.58 2.14 2.69
N GLN A 237 2.63 1.36 3.18
CA GLN A 237 2.50 1.03 4.59
C GLN A 237 2.00 -0.40 4.75
N ARG A 238 2.53 -1.14 5.73
CA ARG A 238 2.00 -2.47 6.07
C ARG A 238 0.65 -2.33 6.75
N VAL A 239 -0.33 -3.14 6.32
CA VAL A 239 -1.66 -3.14 6.93
C VAL A 239 -1.61 -3.45 8.43
N SER A 240 -0.73 -4.36 8.85
CA SER A 240 -0.53 -4.69 10.27
C SER A 240 -0.09 -3.50 11.13
N LYS A 241 0.53 -2.46 10.52
CA LYS A 241 0.93 -1.24 11.22
C LYS A 241 -0.13 -0.16 11.22
N LEU A 242 -1.16 -0.24 10.37
CA LEU A 242 -2.21 0.78 10.30
C LEU A 242 -2.99 0.88 11.61
N GLU A 243 -3.39 -0.26 12.18
CA GLU A 243 -4.18 -0.32 13.41
C GLU A 243 -3.35 0.16 14.61
N SER A 244 -2.13 -0.32 14.76
CA SER A 244 -1.23 0.12 15.84
C SER A 244 -0.84 1.60 15.74
N ASN A 245 -0.62 2.13 14.53
CA ASN A 245 -0.36 3.55 14.33
C ASN A 245 -1.59 4.40 14.66
N ARG A 246 -2.78 3.94 14.30
CA ARG A 246 -4.05 4.60 14.66
C ARG A 246 -4.23 4.65 16.17
N GLU A 247 -4.02 3.56 16.88
CA GLU A 247 -4.09 3.49 18.34
C GLU A 247 -3.07 4.43 19.00
N ALA A 248 -1.82 4.44 18.53
CA ALA A 248 -0.78 5.32 19.06
C ALA A 248 -1.14 6.81 18.90
N ILE A 249 -1.69 7.19 17.75
CA ILE A 249 -2.13 8.56 17.48
C ILE A 249 -3.27 8.95 18.41
N TRP A 250 -4.23 8.05 18.67
CA TRP A 250 -5.32 8.34 19.60
C TRP A 250 -4.87 8.52 21.04
N HIS A 251 -3.89 7.76 21.49
CA HIS A 251 -3.32 7.97 22.82
C HIS A 251 -2.68 9.36 22.95
N GLU A 252 -1.98 9.84 21.90
CA GLU A 252 -1.41 11.19 21.90
C GLU A 252 -2.47 12.29 21.99
N PHE A 253 -3.68 12.09 21.45
CA PHE A 253 -4.78 13.06 21.49
C PHE A 253 -5.69 12.90 22.71
N SER A 254 -5.70 11.76 23.38
CA SER A 254 -6.54 11.52 24.56
C SER A 254 -5.92 12.06 25.85
N ASP A 255 -4.64 12.39 25.85
CA ASP A 255 -3.88 12.93 27.00
C ASP A 255 -3.85 14.46 27.03
N ILE A 256 -4.61 15.14 26.15
CA ILE A 256 -4.83 16.60 26.11
C ILE A 256 -6.23 16.91 26.60
#